data_2b2798b6fb880febe4ae6074d3deda10
#
_entry.id   2b2798b6fb880febe4ae6074d3deda10
#
_cell.length_a   1.000
_cell.length_b   1.000
_cell.length_c   1.000
_cell.angle_alpha   90.00
_cell.angle_beta   90.00
_cell.angle_gamma   90.00
#
_symmetry.space_group_name_H-M   'P 1'
#
loop_
_entity.id
_entity.type
_entity.pdbx_description
1 polymer ?
#
loop_
_entity_poly.entity_id
_entity_poly.type
_entity_poly.pdbx_seq_one_letter_code
_entity_poly.pdbx_strand_id
1 'polypeptide(L)'
;MEYKENGKTYLMSSNLNRFQEKLYKHLIDWKREHLTAEPGTFKGHIYDYLFPKMVYEFSPVLYNPLHSELRTLQNGPFKYKEHIMARHMASSQCACINLFMPILLDDNASEILKHIPGGPEDFQMVDRTRLHKGFCFEYWGQDIKSIDKRGCLLDHTA
;
A
#
# COMPACT_ATOMS: atom_id res chain seq x y z
N MET A 1 -8.35 21.05 8.53
CA MET A 1 -8.72 21.54 9.87
C MET A 1 -7.50 21.43 10.79
N GLU A 2 -7.38 22.33 11.76
CA GLU A 2 -6.27 22.34 12.72
C GLU A 2 -6.72 21.72 14.04
N TYR A 3 -5.98 20.75 14.52
CA TYR A 3 -6.19 20.09 15.82
C TYR A 3 -5.01 20.41 16.72
N LYS A 4 -5.27 20.70 17.99
CA LYS A 4 -4.23 21.01 18.99
C LYS A 4 -4.29 20.00 20.13
N GLU A 5 -3.15 19.40 20.46
CA GLU A 5 -3.02 18.45 21.54
C GLU A 5 -1.60 18.47 22.11
N ASN A 6 -1.45 18.53 23.41
CA ASN A 6 -0.15 18.52 24.11
C ASN A 6 0.89 19.49 23.54
N GLY A 7 0.45 20.71 23.17
CA GLY A 7 1.33 21.73 22.59
C GLY A 7 1.71 21.51 21.11
N LYS A 8 1.23 20.45 20.49
CA LYS A 8 1.42 20.17 19.07
C LYS A 8 0.20 20.56 18.24
N THR A 9 0.45 20.94 17.00
CA THR A 9 -0.59 21.25 16.01
C THR A 9 -0.56 20.20 14.89
N TYR A 10 -1.74 19.77 14.46
CA TYR A 10 -1.93 18.78 13.41
C TYR A 10 -2.91 19.27 12.35
N LEU A 11 -2.49 19.30 11.10
CA LEU A 11 -3.34 19.63 9.95
C LEU A 11 -3.94 18.34 9.38
N MET A 12 -5.22 18.11 9.68
CA MET A 12 -5.92 16.87 9.28
C MET A 12 -7.31 17.17 8.70
N SER A 13 -7.94 16.16 8.09
CA SER A 13 -9.33 16.25 7.63
C SER A 13 -10.29 16.48 8.80
N SER A 14 -11.38 17.21 8.55
CA SER A 14 -12.43 17.46 9.55
C SER A 14 -13.37 16.27 9.78
N ASN A 15 -13.37 15.28 8.89
CA ASN A 15 -14.34 14.19 8.90
C ASN A 15 -13.76 12.88 9.44
N LEU A 16 -12.80 12.98 10.34
CA LEU A 16 -12.19 11.80 10.96
C LEU A 16 -13.04 11.32 12.14
N ASN A 17 -13.23 10.01 12.24
CA ASN A 17 -13.75 9.43 13.48
C ASN A 17 -12.65 9.40 14.55
N ARG A 18 -13.03 9.15 15.82
CA ARG A 18 -12.12 9.17 16.97
C ARG A 18 -10.91 8.24 16.82
N PHE A 19 -11.10 7.07 16.21
CA PHE A 19 -10.00 6.13 15.95
C PHE A 19 -9.03 6.70 14.92
N GLN A 20 -9.56 7.19 13.79
CA GLN A 20 -8.75 7.79 12.72
C GLN A 20 -7.97 9.01 13.22
N GLU A 21 -8.62 9.88 14.00
CA GLU A 21 -7.96 11.06 14.58
C GLU A 21 -6.75 10.64 15.43
N LYS A 22 -6.93 9.69 16.34
CA LYS A 22 -5.86 9.17 17.18
C LYS A 22 -4.74 8.51 16.37
N LEU A 23 -5.11 7.68 15.41
CA LEU A 23 -4.16 7.01 14.52
C LEU A 23 -3.34 8.03 13.71
N TYR A 24 -4.00 9.03 13.12
CA TYR A 24 -3.31 10.01 12.28
C TYR A 24 -2.38 10.90 13.08
N LYS A 25 -2.73 11.32 14.28
CA LYS A 25 -1.82 12.04 15.18
C LYS A 25 -0.56 11.22 15.46
N HIS A 26 -0.72 9.94 15.78
CA HIS A 26 0.41 9.03 15.98
C HIS A 26 1.29 8.91 14.74
N LEU A 27 0.71 8.69 13.57
CA LEU A 27 1.43 8.58 12.30
C LEU A 27 2.13 9.90 11.91
N ILE A 28 1.52 11.04 12.18
CA ILE A 28 2.13 12.37 11.95
C ILE A 28 3.33 12.58 12.86
N ASP A 29 3.22 12.24 14.14
CA ASP A 29 4.33 12.36 15.07
C ASP A 29 5.49 11.45 14.65
N TRP A 30 5.20 10.21 14.30
CA TRP A 30 6.19 9.27 13.78
C TRP A 30 6.86 9.79 12.49
N LYS A 31 6.06 10.31 11.54
CA LYS A 31 6.58 10.91 10.30
C LYS A 31 7.52 12.08 10.57
N ARG A 32 7.15 12.97 11.51
CA ARG A 32 7.96 14.14 11.89
C ARG A 32 9.28 13.76 12.53
N GLU A 33 9.26 12.68 13.30
CA GLU A 33 10.46 12.20 14.02
C GLU A 33 11.41 11.43 13.10
N HIS A 34 10.88 10.59 12.20
CA HIS A 34 11.70 9.62 11.46
C HIS A 34 11.88 9.91 9.97
N LEU A 35 11.04 10.75 9.37
CA LEU A 35 11.07 11.00 7.93
C LEU A 35 11.14 12.49 7.60
N THR A 36 10.04 13.22 7.76
CA THR A 36 9.96 14.66 7.48
C THR A 36 8.80 15.31 8.20
N ALA A 37 9.02 16.56 8.65
CA ALA A 37 7.96 17.40 9.18
C ALA A 37 7.15 18.09 8.09
N GLU A 38 7.61 18.07 6.83
CA GLU A 38 6.96 18.74 5.72
C GLU A 38 5.61 18.10 5.38
N PRO A 39 4.51 18.89 5.36
CA PRO A 39 3.19 18.37 5.00
C PRO A 39 3.03 18.19 3.50
N GLY A 40 2.09 17.34 3.09
CA GLY A 40 1.68 17.22 1.71
C GLY A 40 0.38 17.95 1.41
N THR A 41 0.08 18.07 0.11
CA THR A 41 -1.13 18.71 -0.38
C THR A 41 -2.01 17.73 -1.15
N PHE A 42 -3.32 17.84 -0.99
CA PHE A 42 -4.30 17.13 -1.77
C PHE A 42 -5.54 18.01 -2.03
N LYS A 43 -5.93 18.17 -3.28
CA LYS A 43 -7.06 19.03 -3.71
C LYS A 43 -7.02 20.43 -3.10
N GLY A 44 -5.84 21.06 -3.06
CA GLY A 44 -5.64 22.40 -2.53
C GLY A 44 -5.57 22.51 -1.01
N HIS A 45 -5.73 21.42 -0.27
CA HIS A 45 -5.62 21.39 1.17
C HIS A 45 -4.29 20.80 1.64
N ILE A 46 -3.77 21.30 2.75
CA ILE A 46 -2.54 20.86 3.38
C ILE A 46 -2.88 19.85 4.48
N TYR A 47 -2.13 18.73 4.51
CA TYR A 47 -2.31 17.67 5.50
C TYR A 47 -0.97 17.16 6.00
N ASP A 48 -0.80 17.05 7.31
CA ASP A 48 0.43 16.58 7.92
C ASP A 48 0.68 15.08 7.72
N TYR A 49 -0.37 14.30 7.53
CA TYR A 49 -0.28 12.86 7.26
C TYR A 49 0.02 12.51 5.78
N LEU A 50 0.17 13.52 4.93
CA LEU A 50 0.61 13.32 3.55
C LEU A 50 2.09 13.68 3.40
N PHE A 51 2.76 13.00 2.48
CA PHE A 51 4.06 13.44 2.00
C PHE A 51 3.93 14.51 0.92
N PRO A 52 4.90 15.43 0.83
CA PRO A 52 4.95 16.42 -0.25
C PRO A 52 5.04 15.74 -1.61
N LYS A 53 4.57 16.42 -2.65
CA LYS A 53 4.34 15.87 -4.00
C LYS A 53 5.64 15.51 -4.70
N MET A 54 6.76 15.45 -4.21
CA MET A 54 7.78 15.46 -5.14
C MET A 54 9.11 15.08 -4.99
N VAL A 55 9.57 14.30 -4.23
CA VAL A 55 11.01 13.99 -4.20
C VAL A 55 11.31 12.50 -4.29
N TYR A 56 10.29 11.69 -4.21
CA TYR A 56 10.47 10.25 -4.06
C TYR A 56 9.97 9.51 -5.30
N GLU A 57 10.79 8.59 -5.80
CA GLU A 57 10.40 7.67 -6.87
C GLU A 57 9.20 6.81 -6.47
N PHE A 58 9.23 6.34 -5.21
CA PHE A 58 8.13 5.63 -4.55
C PHE A 58 7.74 6.33 -3.25
N SER A 59 6.54 6.02 -2.73
CA SER A 59 6.13 6.53 -1.43
C SER A 59 7.16 6.22 -0.35
N PRO A 60 7.52 7.20 0.50
CA PRO A 60 8.45 6.97 1.63
C PRO A 60 7.93 5.99 2.68
N VAL A 61 6.65 5.61 2.61
CA VAL A 61 6.05 4.56 3.45
C VAL A 61 6.47 3.16 2.98
N LEU A 62 6.87 3.02 1.72
CA LEU A 62 7.31 1.73 1.18
C LEU A 62 8.71 1.39 1.69
N TYR A 63 8.88 0.15 2.08
CA TYR A 63 10.14 -0.37 2.58
C TYR A 63 11.21 -0.34 1.48
N ASN A 64 12.29 0.42 1.70
CA ASN A 64 13.33 0.67 0.69
C ASN A 64 13.87 -0.58 -0.02
N PRO A 65 14.15 -1.70 0.66
CA PRO A 65 14.61 -2.92 -0.01
C PRO A 65 13.67 -3.47 -1.08
N LEU A 66 12.38 -3.08 -1.07
CA LEU A 66 11.40 -3.51 -2.08
C LEU A 66 11.43 -2.64 -3.36
N HIS A 67 12.14 -1.52 -3.36
CA HIS A 67 12.09 -0.57 -4.48
C HIS A 67 12.63 -1.16 -5.79
N SER A 68 13.65 -2.02 -5.74
CA SER A 68 14.18 -2.71 -6.93
C SER A 68 13.13 -3.61 -7.58
N GLU A 69 12.40 -4.37 -6.77
CA GLU A 69 11.35 -5.25 -7.25
C GLU A 69 10.14 -4.46 -7.76
N LEU A 70 9.79 -3.36 -7.10
CA LEU A 70 8.73 -2.46 -7.57
C LEU A 70 9.06 -1.86 -8.93
N ARG A 71 10.33 -1.47 -9.20
CA ARG A 71 10.76 -1.02 -10.53
C ARG A 71 10.59 -2.11 -11.59
N THR A 72 10.91 -3.35 -11.24
CA THR A 72 10.72 -4.49 -12.13
C THR A 72 9.25 -4.68 -12.46
N LEU A 73 8.37 -4.58 -11.45
CA LEU A 73 6.92 -4.67 -11.66
C LEU A 73 6.37 -3.49 -12.47
N GLN A 74 6.89 -2.29 -12.31
CA GLN A 74 6.48 -1.12 -13.12
C GLN A 74 6.80 -1.30 -14.60
N ASN A 75 7.87 -2.01 -14.92
CA ASN A 75 8.30 -2.27 -16.29
C ASN A 75 7.78 -3.58 -16.86
N GLY A 76 7.11 -4.37 -16.06
CA GLY A 76 6.55 -5.67 -16.43
C GLY A 76 5.23 -5.59 -17.21
N PRO A 77 4.69 -6.74 -17.62
CA PRO A 77 3.43 -6.82 -18.36
C PRO A 77 2.23 -6.35 -17.51
N PHE A 78 2.28 -6.55 -16.21
CA PHE A 78 1.28 -6.07 -15.26
C PHE A 78 1.91 -4.94 -14.43
N LYS A 79 1.79 -3.74 -14.96
CA LYS A 79 2.44 -2.57 -14.39
C LYS A 79 1.89 -2.26 -13.00
N TYR A 80 2.74 -2.30 -12.00
CA TYR A 80 2.45 -1.68 -10.72
C TYR A 80 2.18 -0.19 -10.94
N LYS A 81 1.03 0.27 -10.47
CA LYS A 81 0.66 1.68 -10.49
C LYS A 81 0.45 2.16 -9.06
N GLU A 82 1.27 3.13 -8.69
CA GLU A 82 1.10 3.74 -7.38
C GLU A 82 -0.22 4.52 -7.31
N HIS A 83 -1.03 4.22 -6.30
CA HIS A 83 -2.31 4.88 -6.08
C HIS A 83 -2.08 6.35 -5.71
N ILE A 84 -3.02 7.24 -6.08
CA ILE A 84 -2.93 8.68 -5.77
C ILE A 84 -2.75 8.96 -4.27
N MET A 85 -3.24 8.06 -3.41
CA MET A 85 -3.10 8.15 -1.96
C MET A 85 -1.91 7.35 -1.40
N ALA A 86 -1.02 6.83 -2.24
CA ALA A 86 0.18 6.13 -1.77
C ALA A 86 1.09 7.03 -0.90
N ARG A 87 1.01 8.33 -1.09
CA ARG A 87 1.70 9.32 -0.24
C ARG A 87 1.04 9.57 1.12
N HIS A 88 -0.03 8.87 1.44
CA HIS A 88 -0.68 8.93 2.74
C HIS A 88 0.01 7.99 3.72
N MET A 89 0.31 8.45 4.94
CA MET A 89 0.93 7.62 5.97
C MET A 89 0.16 6.32 6.27
N ALA A 90 -1.17 6.34 6.15
CA ALA A 90 -2.04 5.17 6.30
C ALA A 90 -2.49 4.60 4.94
N SER A 91 -1.61 4.60 3.94
CA SER A 91 -1.91 3.99 2.64
C SER A 91 -2.07 2.49 2.75
N SER A 92 -3.26 1.98 2.43
CA SER A 92 -3.53 0.53 2.41
C SER A 92 -2.71 -0.19 1.34
N GLN A 93 -2.49 0.42 0.19
CA GLN A 93 -1.62 -0.12 -0.85
C GLN A 93 -0.18 -0.31 -0.33
N CYS A 94 0.41 0.73 0.28
CA CYS A 94 1.75 0.63 0.83
C CYS A 94 1.82 -0.40 1.97
N ALA A 95 0.82 -0.46 2.84
CA ALA A 95 0.75 -1.44 3.91
C ALA A 95 0.68 -2.87 3.36
N CYS A 96 -0.14 -3.10 2.33
CA CYS A 96 -0.25 -4.38 1.64
C CYS A 96 1.09 -4.80 1.02
N ILE A 97 1.74 -3.89 0.30
CA ILE A 97 3.03 -4.17 -0.34
C ILE A 97 4.09 -4.49 0.72
N ASN A 98 4.22 -3.67 1.76
CA ASN A 98 5.20 -3.88 2.82
C ASN A 98 5.01 -5.21 3.56
N LEU A 99 3.75 -5.64 3.71
CA LEU A 99 3.44 -6.89 4.41
C LEU A 99 3.62 -8.12 3.53
N PHE A 100 3.07 -8.10 2.33
CA PHE A 100 2.99 -9.30 1.50
C PHE A 100 4.15 -9.46 0.52
N MET A 101 4.71 -8.38 -0.01
CA MET A 101 5.75 -8.49 -1.03
C MET A 101 7.00 -9.25 -0.54
N PRO A 102 7.51 -9.05 0.68
CA PRO A 102 8.62 -9.87 1.18
C PRO A 102 8.30 -11.36 1.20
N ILE A 103 7.07 -11.72 1.58
CA ILE A 103 6.61 -13.11 1.59
C ILE A 103 6.52 -13.64 0.16
N LEU A 104 5.89 -12.90 -0.74
CA LEU A 104 5.66 -13.33 -2.12
C LEU A 104 6.94 -13.44 -2.95
N LEU A 105 8.00 -12.74 -2.55
CA LEU A 105 9.32 -12.84 -3.17
C LEU A 105 10.13 -14.05 -2.67
N ASP A 106 9.73 -14.65 -1.57
CA ASP A 106 10.38 -15.85 -1.02
C ASP A 106 10.03 -17.08 -1.86
N ASP A 107 11.01 -17.96 -2.04
CA ASP A 107 10.80 -19.21 -2.80
C ASP A 107 9.81 -20.16 -2.10
N ASN A 108 9.63 -20.00 -0.79
CA ASN A 108 8.68 -20.76 0.02
C ASN A 108 7.36 -20.01 0.24
N ALA A 109 7.04 -18.99 -0.56
CA ALA A 109 5.86 -18.15 -0.40
C ALA A 109 4.57 -18.94 -0.13
N SER A 110 4.31 -20.00 -0.91
CA SER A 110 3.12 -20.82 -0.74
C SER A 110 3.05 -21.49 0.63
N GLU A 111 4.17 -22.00 1.14
CA GLU A 111 4.22 -22.61 2.47
C GLU A 111 4.04 -21.60 3.58
N ILE A 112 4.65 -20.43 3.46
CA ILE A 112 4.47 -19.33 4.43
C ILE A 112 3.00 -18.90 4.50
N LEU A 113 2.36 -18.73 3.34
CA LEU A 113 0.97 -18.27 3.25
C LEU A 113 -0.04 -19.29 3.83
N LYS A 114 0.23 -20.59 3.73
CA LYS A 114 -0.61 -21.63 4.37
C LYS A 114 -0.69 -21.50 5.89
N HIS A 115 0.30 -20.90 6.52
CA HIS A 115 0.34 -20.72 7.96
C HIS A 115 -0.36 -19.45 8.44
N ILE A 116 -0.94 -18.64 7.54
CA ILE A 116 -1.74 -17.48 7.92
C ILE A 116 -3.06 -17.97 8.55
N PRO A 117 -3.39 -17.61 9.80
CA PRO A 117 -4.63 -18.02 10.44
C PRO A 117 -5.86 -17.61 9.62
N GLY A 118 -6.73 -18.58 9.32
CA GLY A 118 -7.93 -18.37 8.48
C GLY A 118 -7.65 -18.24 6.98
N GLY A 119 -6.41 -18.46 6.56
CA GLY A 119 -6.04 -18.55 5.15
C GLY A 119 -6.51 -19.86 4.50
N PRO A 120 -6.52 -19.94 3.18
CA PRO A 120 -6.84 -21.18 2.46
C PRO A 120 -5.77 -22.25 2.71
N GLU A 121 -6.20 -23.52 2.63
CA GLU A 121 -5.30 -24.68 2.82
C GLU A 121 -4.25 -24.80 1.70
N ASP A 122 -4.59 -24.30 0.52
CA ASP A 122 -3.71 -24.30 -0.64
C ASP A 122 -3.61 -22.92 -1.29
N PHE A 123 -2.38 -22.47 -1.49
CA PHE A 123 -2.06 -21.31 -2.31
C PHE A 123 -1.39 -21.78 -3.60
N GLN A 124 -1.95 -21.39 -4.73
CA GLN A 124 -1.31 -21.59 -6.01
C GLN A 124 -0.81 -20.26 -6.55
N MET A 125 0.47 -20.21 -6.87
CA MET A 125 1.03 -19.05 -7.54
C MET A 125 0.49 -18.96 -8.97
N VAL A 126 0.11 -17.76 -9.38
CA VAL A 126 -0.34 -17.49 -10.73
C VAL A 126 0.79 -17.77 -11.73
N ASP A 127 0.42 -17.99 -12.99
CA ASP A 127 1.35 -18.32 -14.08
C ASP A 127 2.57 -17.37 -14.10
N ARG A 128 3.74 -17.96 -13.81
CA ARG A 128 5.02 -17.24 -13.75
C ARG A 128 5.51 -16.79 -15.13
N THR A 129 4.94 -17.29 -16.20
CA THR A 129 5.28 -16.83 -17.56
C THR A 129 4.68 -15.47 -17.85
N ARG A 130 3.58 -15.15 -17.21
CA ARG A 130 2.84 -13.90 -17.41
C ARG A 130 3.10 -12.87 -16.29
N LEU A 131 3.32 -13.33 -15.08
CA LEU A 131 3.53 -12.48 -13.90
C LEU A 131 4.92 -12.67 -13.33
N HIS A 132 5.61 -11.57 -13.06
CA HIS A 132 6.89 -11.63 -12.38
C HIS A 132 6.72 -12.33 -11.02
N LYS A 133 7.54 -13.39 -10.79
CA LYS A 133 7.46 -14.21 -9.57
C LYS A 133 6.10 -14.88 -9.31
N GLY A 134 5.14 -14.78 -10.23
CA GLY A 134 3.83 -15.42 -10.10
C GLY A 134 2.79 -14.65 -9.30
N PHE A 135 2.98 -13.36 -9.06
CA PHE A 135 2.00 -12.50 -8.38
C PHE A 135 1.94 -11.10 -8.99
N CYS A 136 0.87 -10.37 -8.73
CA CYS A 136 0.79 -8.93 -8.93
C CYS A 136 -0.08 -8.26 -7.86
N PHE A 137 0.16 -6.99 -7.62
CA PHE A 137 -0.71 -6.17 -6.78
C PHE A 137 -1.78 -5.49 -7.63
N GLU A 138 -3.01 -5.43 -7.11
CA GLU A 138 -4.14 -4.78 -7.79
C GLU A 138 -4.40 -5.32 -9.20
N TYR A 139 -4.49 -6.64 -9.31
CA TYR A 139 -4.86 -7.30 -10.56
C TYR A 139 -6.34 -7.05 -10.91
N TRP A 140 -6.59 -6.46 -12.07
CA TRP A 140 -7.94 -6.07 -12.50
C TRP A 140 -8.66 -7.12 -13.33
N GLY A 141 -8.17 -8.34 -13.38
CA GLY A 141 -8.87 -9.48 -13.98
C GLY A 141 -9.23 -9.36 -15.47
N GLN A 142 -8.64 -8.44 -16.19
CA GLN A 142 -9.01 -8.17 -17.60
C GLN A 142 -8.82 -9.38 -18.53
N ASP A 143 -7.96 -10.29 -18.14
CA ASP A 143 -7.67 -11.50 -18.92
C ASP A 143 -8.41 -12.76 -18.44
N ILE A 144 -9.12 -12.67 -17.33
CA ILE A 144 -9.89 -13.78 -16.78
C ILE A 144 -11.35 -13.63 -17.19
N LYS A 145 -11.63 -13.93 -18.45
CA LYS A 145 -12.96 -13.78 -19.05
C LYS A 145 -14.03 -14.70 -18.46
N SER A 146 -13.70 -15.56 -17.51
CA SER A 146 -14.63 -16.62 -17.12
C SER A 146 -15.12 -16.61 -15.69
N ILE A 147 -14.64 -15.74 -14.84
CA ILE A 147 -14.80 -16.06 -13.44
C ILE A 147 -15.94 -15.40 -12.75
N ASP A 148 -16.61 -14.57 -13.11
CA ASP A 148 -17.88 -14.09 -12.61
C ASP A 148 -18.28 -12.76 -13.25
N LYS A 149 -19.49 -12.69 -13.69
CA LYS A 149 -20.06 -11.45 -14.21
C LYS A 149 -20.13 -10.31 -13.17
N ARG A 150 -19.83 -10.60 -11.93
CA ARG A 150 -19.76 -9.63 -10.83
C ARG A 150 -18.41 -8.97 -10.69
N GLY A 151 -17.46 -9.42 -11.46
CA GLY A 151 -16.14 -8.80 -11.51
C GLY A 151 -15.35 -8.85 -10.22
N CYS A 152 -15.69 -9.88 -9.35
CA CYS A 152 -15.22 -9.64 -8.13
C CYS A 152 -14.07 -10.32 -7.74
N LEU A 153 -13.63 -10.31 -7.25
CA LEU A 153 -13.03 -10.65 -6.24
C LEU A 153 -12.36 -11.82 -6.06
N LEU A 154 -12.70 -12.76 -6.90
CA LEU A 154 -11.81 -13.80 -7.23
C LEU A 154 -10.51 -13.21 -7.66
N ASP A 155 -10.63 -12.11 -8.14
CA ASP A 155 -9.62 -11.22 -8.46
C ASP A 155 -8.74 -10.89 -7.32
N HIS A 156 -9.23 -10.93 -6.21
CA HIS A 156 -8.49 -10.58 -5.03
C HIS A 156 -8.12 -11.80 -4.21
N THR A 157 -8.63 -12.92 -4.63
CA THR A 157 -8.43 -14.19 -3.92
C THR A 157 -7.70 -15.23 -4.73
N ALA A 158 -7.40 -14.91 -5.95
CA ALA A 158 -6.54 -15.75 -6.79
C ALA A 158 -5.08 -15.39 -6.63
#